data_e062c0a2ce086b7ade43078757effc89
#
_entry.id   e062c0a2ce086b7ade43078757effc89
#
_cell.length_a   1.000
_cell.length_b   1.000
_cell.length_c   1.000
_cell.angle_alpha   90.00
_cell.angle_beta   90.00
_cell.angle_gamma   90.00
#
_symmetry.space_group_name_H-M   'P 1'
#
loop_
_entity.id
_entity.type
_entity.pdbx_description
1 polymer ?
#
loop_
_entity_poly.entity_id
_entity_poly.type
_entity_poly.pdbx_seq_one_letter_code
_entity_poly.pdbx_strand_id
1 'polypeptide(L)'
;ERVRKKSFIITTLLMPVLMIGLMAAPALIMQFSRGDEKVIAVIDDSGLVAPKLENDEEIRFETTELPTEEARKQLTDKFGVLYIGGDILKNPNNVRLYANSSSSLSLESNITGQIERILEAEKLKAYNIENLSQILDEVKTSVNMQTFRNDKSQEEDTQAQSSAVATGVGY
;
A
#
# COMPACT_ATOMS: atom_id res chain seq x y z
N GLU A 1 26.65 19.13 -55.19
CA GLU A 1 25.35 19.79 -54.85
C GLU A 1 24.23 18.83 -54.45
N ARG A 2 24.36 17.51 -54.64
CA ARG A 2 23.31 16.53 -54.28
C ARG A 2 23.30 16.14 -52.79
N VAL A 3 24.37 16.40 -52.06
CA VAL A 3 24.50 15.98 -50.65
C VAL A 3 23.72 16.88 -49.69
N ARG A 4 23.56 18.17 -50.03
CA ARG A 4 22.83 19.13 -49.20
C ARG A 4 21.33 18.85 -49.08
N LYS A 5 20.71 18.27 -50.11
CA LYS A 5 19.26 17.98 -50.09
C LYS A 5 18.88 16.84 -49.14
N LYS A 6 19.70 15.81 -49.01
CA LYS A 6 19.44 14.68 -48.12
C LYS A 6 19.57 15.07 -46.64
N SER A 7 20.62 15.84 -46.31
CA SER A 7 20.83 16.31 -44.95
C SER A 7 19.73 17.27 -44.51
N PHE A 8 19.28 18.15 -45.39
CA PHE A 8 18.19 19.09 -45.11
C PHE A 8 16.86 18.37 -44.85
N ILE A 9 16.52 17.36 -45.66
CA ILE A 9 15.29 16.57 -45.51
C ILE A 9 15.33 15.78 -44.20
N ILE A 10 16.48 15.18 -43.87
CA ILE A 10 16.66 14.42 -42.62
C ILE A 10 16.50 15.36 -41.43
N THR A 11 17.12 16.53 -41.43
CA THR A 11 17.02 17.48 -40.31
C THR A 11 15.62 18.06 -40.19
N THR A 12 14.95 18.37 -41.30
CA THR A 12 13.58 18.94 -41.29
C THR A 12 12.54 17.89 -40.82
N LEU A 13 12.76 16.63 -41.18
CA LEU A 13 11.87 15.54 -40.75
C LEU A 13 12.18 15.08 -39.30
N LEU A 14 13.45 15.19 -38.87
CA LEU A 14 13.87 14.77 -37.54
C LEU A 14 13.29 15.67 -36.43
N MET A 15 13.18 16.98 -36.70
CA MET A 15 12.68 17.95 -35.71
C MET A 15 11.27 17.64 -35.24
N PRO A 16 10.26 17.48 -36.10
CA PRO A 16 8.92 17.13 -35.64
C PRO A 16 8.84 15.73 -34.99
N VAL A 17 9.63 14.76 -35.47
CA VAL A 17 9.70 13.42 -34.84
C VAL A 17 10.29 13.50 -33.44
N LEU A 18 11.33 14.32 -33.25
CA LEU A 18 11.95 14.55 -31.95
C LEU A 18 10.98 15.27 -30.98
N MET A 19 10.21 16.23 -31.49
CA MET A 19 9.20 16.94 -30.72
C MET A 19 8.04 16.04 -30.28
N ILE A 20 7.55 15.17 -31.15
CA ILE A 20 6.54 14.17 -30.84
C ILE A 20 7.09 13.15 -29.81
N GLY A 21 8.34 12.71 -30.00
CA GLY A 21 9.02 11.83 -29.05
C GLY A 21 9.15 12.45 -27.65
N LEU A 22 9.50 13.73 -27.58
CA LEU A 22 9.63 14.45 -26.33
C LEU A 22 8.28 14.65 -25.63
N MET A 23 7.20 14.88 -26.38
CA MET A 23 5.84 14.96 -25.85
C MET A 23 5.30 13.59 -25.40
N ALA A 24 5.68 12.51 -26.08
CA ALA A 24 5.27 11.16 -25.75
C ALA A 24 6.10 10.56 -24.60
N ALA A 25 7.31 11.06 -24.35
CA ALA A 25 8.22 10.54 -23.33
C ALA A 25 7.61 10.48 -21.92
N PRO A 26 6.91 11.51 -21.40
CA PRO A 26 6.26 11.43 -20.09
C PRO A 26 5.19 10.35 -20.00
N ALA A 27 4.40 10.18 -21.06
CA ALA A 27 3.36 9.15 -21.12
C ALA A 27 3.95 7.73 -21.18
N LEU A 28 5.05 7.56 -21.94
CA LEU A 28 5.79 6.29 -21.97
C LEU A 28 6.47 6.01 -20.63
N ILE A 29 7.09 7.01 -20.01
CA ILE A 29 7.70 6.86 -18.68
C ILE A 29 6.61 6.47 -17.65
N MET A 30 5.45 7.10 -17.67
CA MET A 30 4.33 6.73 -16.79
C MET A 30 3.86 5.28 -17.04
N GLN A 31 3.86 4.83 -18.28
CA GLN A 31 3.44 3.47 -18.65
C GLN A 31 4.49 2.41 -18.26
N PHE A 32 5.79 2.76 -18.33
CA PHE A 32 6.89 1.90 -17.87
C PHE A 32 7.21 2.07 -16.38
N SER A 33 6.82 3.17 -15.74
CA SER A 33 6.92 3.44 -14.31
C SER A 33 5.69 2.96 -13.51
N ARG A 34 4.76 2.25 -14.13
CA ARG A 34 3.83 1.43 -13.36
C ARG A 34 4.68 0.42 -12.62
N GLY A 35 5.04 0.78 -11.39
CA GLY A 35 5.79 -0.10 -10.51
C GLY A 35 5.10 -1.46 -10.49
N ASP A 36 5.89 -2.53 -10.43
CA ASP A 36 5.37 -3.87 -10.35
C ASP A 36 4.27 -3.91 -9.28
N GLU A 37 3.07 -4.34 -9.67
CA GLU A 37 1.93 -4.51 -8.79
C GLU A 37 2.38 -5.29 -7.55
N LYS A 38 2.27 -4.70 -6.37
CA LYS A 38 2.74 -5.30 -5.13
C LYS A 38 1.68 -6.26 -4.61
N VAL A 39 1.88 -7.54 -4.81
CA VAL A 39 0.97 -8.57 -4.31
C VAL A 39 1.23 -8.80 -2.81
N ILE A 40 0.21 -8.58 -2.00
CA ILE A 40 0.24 -8.75 -0.54
C ILE A 40 -0.68 -9.91 -0.17
N ALA A 41 -0.11 -10.93 0.47
CA ALA A 41 -0.90 -12.02 1.02
C ALA A 41 -1.55 -11.56 2.34
N VAL A 42 -2.85 -11.75 2.48
CA VAL A 42 -3.62 -11.31 3.65
C VAL A 42 -4.06 -12.53 4.48
N ILE A 43 -3.69 -12.49 5.74
CA ILE A 43 -4.16 -13.41 6.78
C ILE A 43 -5.06 -12.61 7.72
N ASP A 44 -6.34 -12.88 7.70
CA ASP A 44 -7.34 -12.15 8.47
C ASP A 44 -8.09 -13.09 9.42
N ASP A 45 -7.61 -13.16 10.65
CA ASP A 45 -8.22 -13.98 11.70
C ASP A 45 -9.59 -13.41 12.16
N SER A 46 -9.89 -12.14 11.83
CA SER A 46 -11.19 -11.54 12.13
C SER A 46 -12.27 -11.88 11.11
N GLY A 47 -11.88 -12.16 9.86
CA GLY A 47 -12.76 -12.36 8.73
C GLY A 47 -13.53 -11.11 8.29
N LEU A 48 -13.24 -9.94 8.88
CA LEU A 48 -13.97 -8.69 8.65
C LEU A 48 -13.33 -7.79 7.62
N VAL A 49 -12.01 -7.83 7.53
CA VAL A 49 -11.21 -6.85 6.79
C VAL A 49 -10.87 -7.36 5.40
N ALA A 50 -10.33 -8.57 5.25
CA ALA A 50 -9.87 -9.10 3.97
C ALA A 50 -10.92 -9.05 2.85
N PRO A 51 -12.22 -9.38 3.08
CA PRO A 51 -13.24 -9.30 2.04
C PRO A 51 -13.57 -7.89 1.55
N LYS A 52 -13.10 -6.86 2.25
CA LYS A 52 -13.41 -5.44 2.00
C LYS A 52 -12.20 -4.64 1.57
N LEU A 53 -11.01 -5.25 1.54
CA LEU A 53 -9.82 -4.61 1.00
C LEU A 53 -9.99 -4.43 -0.51
N GLU A 54 -9.69 -3.24 -0.98
CA GLU A 54 -9.78 -2.88 -2.39
C GLU A 54 -8.40 -2.90 -3.04
N ASN A 55 -8.29 -3.59 -4.17
CA ASN A 55 -7.10 -3.56 -5.01
C ASN A 55 -7.02 -2.21 -5.73
N ASP A 56 -5.82 -1.71 -5.92
CA ASP A 56 -5.56 -0.51 -6.72
C ASP A 56 -4.45 -0.76 -7.76
N GLU A 57 -3.94 0.29 -8.38
CA GLU A 57 -2.90 0.18 -9.42
C GLU A 57 -1.53 -0.25 -8.86
N GLU A 58 -1.29 -0.09 -7.55
CA GLU A 58 -0.02 -0.41 -6.89
C GLU A 58 -0.11 -1.67 -6.04
N ILE A 59 -1.32 -2.00 -5.52
CA ILE A 59 -1.50 -3.03 -4.50
C ILE A 59 -2.58 -4.02 -4.92
N ARG A 60 -2.23 -5.30 -4.81
CA ARG A 60 -3.16 -6.40 -4.94
C ARG A 60 -3.16 -7.24 -3.68
N PHE A 61 -4.34 -7.42 -3.09
CA PHE A 61 -4.54 -8.27 -1.93
C PHE A 61 -4.99 -9.67 -2.34
N GLU A 62 -4.32 -10.68 -1.81
CA GLU A 62 -4.68 -12.09 -2.00
C GLU A 62 -4.83 -12.76 -0.64
N THR A 63 -6.01 -13.23 -0.32
CA THR A 63 -6.26 -13.92 0.95
C THR A 63 -5.57 -15.29 0.97
N THR A 64 -4.96 -15.66 2.09
CA THR A 64 -4.35 -16.96 2.30
C THR A 64 -4.79 -17.53 3.66
N GLU A 65 -4.96 -18.86 3.70
CA GLU A 65 -5.26 -19.61 4.92
C GLU A 65 -4.02 -20.15 5.62
N LEU A 66 -2.83 -19.90 5.06
CA LEU A 66 -1.58 -20.37 5.65
C LEU A 66 -1.33 -19.68 7.00
N PRO A 67 -0.83 -20.40 8.00
CA PRO A 67 -0.34 -19.80 9.23
C PRO A 67 0.71 -18.72 8.94
N THR A 68 0.75 -17.65 9.72
CA THR A 68 1.63 -16.49 9.49
C THR A 68 3.09 -16.88 9.29
N GLU A 69 3.61 -17.80 10.10
CA GLU A 69 5.01 -18.25 10.00
C GLU A 69 5.29 -19.03 8.71
N GLU A 70 4.31 -19.80 8.23
CA GLU A 70 4.44 -20.54 6.97
C GLU A 70 4.29 -19.60 5.78
N ALA A 71 3.34 -18.68 5.83
CA ALA A 71 3.14 -17.68 4.80
C ALA A 71 4.39 -16.82 4.58
N ARG A 72 5.05 -16.38 5.67
CA ARG A 72 6.31 -15.61 5.61
C ARG A 72 7.45 -16.37 4.94
N LYS A 73 7.49 -17.70 5.09
CA LYS A 73 8.55 -18.55 4.51
C LYS A 73 8.26 -18.96 3.08
N GLN A 74 6.99 -19.21 2.76
CA GLN A 74 6.59 -19.75 1.46
C GLN A 74 6.27 -18.67 0.43
N LEU A 75 5.70 -17.53 0.85
CA LEU A 75 5.26 -16.46 -0.05
C LEU A 75 6.34 -15.38 -0.25
N THR A 76 7.58 -15.83 -0.51
CA THR A 76 8.72 -14.90 -0.73
C THR A 76 8.71 -14.26 -2.12
N ASP A 77 7.90 -14.76 -3.04
CA ASP A 77 7.63 -14.20 -4.36
C ASP A 77 6.67 -13.00 -4.32
N LYS A 78 5.93 -12.85 -3.22
CA LYS A 78 5.03 -11.73 -3.00
C LYS A 78 5.75 -10.56 -2.32
N PHE A 79 5.14 -9.36 -2.41
CA PHE A 79 5.68 -8.19 -1.73
C PHE A 79 5.77 -8.39 -0.21
N GLY A 80 4.75 -9.02 0.38
CA GLY A 80 4.74 -9.31 1.81
C GLY A 80 3.47 -10.03 2.26
N VAL A 81 3.38 -10.22 3.58
CA VAL A 81 2.25 -10.85 4.27
C VAL A 81 1.66 -9.84 5.24
N LEU A 82 0.38 -9.53 5.09
CA LEU A 82 -0.40 -8.68 5.99
C LEU A 82 -1.17 -9.59 6.95
N TYR A 83 -0.87 -9.50 8.24
CA TYR A 83 -1.59 -10.19 9.30
C TYR A 83 -2.55 -9.24 10.01
N ILE A 84 -3.78 -9.69 10.21
CA ILE A 84 -4.86 -8.97 10.91
C ILE A 84 -5.42 -9.88 12.00
N GLY A 85 -5.29 -9.43 13.25
CA GLY A 85 -5.72 -10.22 14.40
C GLY A 85 -7.24 -10.33 14.55
N GLY A 86 -7.72 -11.43 15.13
CA GLY A 86 -9.14 -11.69 15.32
C GLY A 86 -9.86 -10.69 16.25
N ASP A 87 -9.12 -9.99 17.09
CA ASP A 87 -9.63 -8.98 18.02
C ASP A 87 -9.55 -7.54 17.48
N ILE A 88 -9.37 -7.36 16.16
CA ILE A 88 -9.07 -6.09 15.50
C ILE A 88 -10.06 -4.96 15.84
N LEU A 89 -11.34 -5.26 16.07
CA LEU A 89 -12.33 -4.26 16.46
C LEU A 89 -12.07 -3.67 17.86
N LYS A 90 -11.49 -4.46 18.76
CA LYS A 90 -11.15 -4.05 20.12
C LYS A 90 -9.72 -3.54 20.23
N ASN A 91 -8.83 -4.13 19.45
CA ASN A 91 -7.41 -3.80 19.40
C ASN A 91 -6.96 -3.47 17.96
N PRO A 92 -7.18 -2.22 17.52
CA PRO A 92 -6.86 -1.80 16.15
C PRO A 92 -5.36 -1.88 15.81
N ASN A 93 -4.49 -1.99 16.82
CA ASN A 93 -3.04 -2.10 16.63
C ASN A 93 -2.58 -3.55 16.36
N ASN A 94 -3.48 -4.53 16.35
CA ASN A 94 -3.16 -5.91 16.03
C ASN A 94 -3.12 -6.17 14.52
N VAL A 95 -2.36 -5.31 13.82
CA VAL A 95 -2.07 -5.39 12.37
C VAL A 95 -0.56 -5.39 12.18
N ARG A 96 -0.04 -6.31 11.35
CA ARG A 96 1.40 -6.45 11.06
C ARG A 96 1.61 -6.70 9.57
N LEU A 97 2.50 -5.92 8.98
CA LEU A 97 2.97 -6.15 7.62
C LEU A 97 4.39 -6.72 7.66
N TYR A 98 4.56 -7.93 7.14
CA TYR A 98 5.85 -8.58 6.96
C TYR A 98 6.28 -8.42 5.50
N ALA A 99 7.08 -7.40 5.21
CA ALA A 99 7.49 -7.07 3.86
C ALA A 99 8.78 -7.81 3.45
N ASN A 100 8.81 -8.38 2.25
CA ASN A 100 9.99 -9.02 1.67
C ASN A 100 10.92 -8.01 0.97
N SER A 101 10.45 -6.78 0.75
CA SER A 101 11.20 -5.66 0.18
C SER A 101 10.90 -4.36 0.91
N SER A 102 11.61 -3.30 0.56
CA SER A 102 11.40 -1.99 1.20
C SER A 102 9.97 -1.49 0.96
N SER A 103 9.27 -1.22 2.04
CA SER A 103 7.95 -0.60 2.02
C SER A 103 8.07 0.92 1.86
N SER A 104 7.10 1.54 1.19
CA SER A 104 6.98 2.99 1.13
C SER A 104 5.94 3.47 2.13
N LEU A 105 6.13 4.68 2.66
CA LEU A 105 5.15 5.29 3.56
C LEU A 105 3.77 5.45 2.89
N SER A 106 3.73 5.69 1.57
CA SER A 106 2.48 5.78 0.82
C SER A 106 1.72 4.45 0.82
N LEU A 107 2.41 3.34 0.63
CA LEU A 107 1.82 2.00 0.64
C LEU A 107 1.29 1.64 2.04
N GLU A 108 2.08 1.90 3.07
CA GLU A 108 1.67 1.65 4.46
C GLU A 108 0.46 2.51 4.85
N SER A 109 0.47 3.78 4.45
CA SER A 109 -0.64 4.70 4.68
C SER A 109 -1.91 4.29 3.93
N ASN A 110 -1.79 3.78 2.70
CA ASN A 110 -2.91 3.27 1.92
C ASN A 110 -3.55 2.07 2.62
N ILE A 111 -2.75 1.06 2.98
CA ILE A 111 -3.23 -0.14 3.68
C ILE A 111 -3.90 0.23 5.00
N THR A 112 -3.23 1.05 5.82
CA THR A 112 -3.74 1.51 7.10
C THR A 112 -5.07 2.25 6.95
N GLY A 113 -5.14 3.20 6.01
CA GLY A 113 -6.35 3.97 5.74
C GLY A 113 -7.51 3.13 5.23
N GLN A 114 -7.27 2.05 4.48
CA GLN A 114 -8.32 1.11 4.10
C GLN A 114 -8.84 0.36 5.32
N ILE A 115 -7.94 -0.17 6.15
CA ILE A 115 -8.30 -0.92 7.36
C ILE A 115 -9.08 -0.01 8.32
N GLU A 116 -8.63 1.21 8.57
CA GLU A 116 -9.32 2.18 9.42
C GLU A 116 -10.76 2.43 8.97
N ARG A 117 -10.97 2.72 7.68
CA ARG A 117 -12.32 2.91 7.11
C ARG A 117 -13.21 1.69 7.28
N ILE A 118 -12.66 0.48 7.09
CA ILE A 118 -13.41 -0.77 7.26
C ILE A 118 -13.82 -0.94 8.72
N LEU A 119 -12.90 -0.72 9.67
CA LEU A 119 -13.19 -0.85 11.09
C LEU A 119 -14.19 0.19 11.59
N GLU A 120 -14.07 1.43 11.12
CA GLU A 120 -15.03 2.49 11.42
C GLU A 120 -16.43 2.12 10.92
N ALA A 121 -16.54 1.64 9.68
CA ALA A 121 -17.80 1.19 9.11
C ALA A 121 -18.42 0.02 9.91
N GLU A 122 -17.60 -0.94 10.38
CA GLU A 122 -18.09 -2.05 11.18
C GLU A 122 -18.54 -1.61 12.58
N LYS A 123 -17.81 -0.69 13.20
CA LYS A 123 -18.23 -0.09 14.47
C LYS A 123 -19.54 0.69 14.33
N LEU A 124 -19.67 1.50 13.27
CA LEU A 124 -20.90 2.25 13.00
C LEU A 124 -22.13 1.36 12.81
N LYS A 125 -21.96 0.18 12.20
CA LYS A 125 -23.06 -0.81 12.07
C LYS A 125 -23.57 -1.33 13.42
N ALA A 126 -22.70 -1.38 14.42
CA ALA A 126 -23.06 -1.86 15.75
C ALA A 126 -23.84 -0.81 16.56
N TYR A 127 -23.81 0.46 16.15
CA TYR A 127 -24.49 1.55 16.84
C TYR A 127 -25.80 1.92 16.13
N ASN A 128 -26.92 1.87 16.87
CA ASN A 128 -28.21 2.37 16.39
C ASN A 128 -28.22 3.91 16.47
N ILE A 129 -28.47 4.59 15.37
CA ILE A 129 -28.09 5.98 14.99
C ILE A 129 -28.75 7.15 15.78
N GLU A 130 -29.07 7.01 17.07
CA GLU A 130 -29.74 8.13 17.78
C GLU A 130 -28.80 9.23 18.36
N ASN A 131 -27.46 9.03 18.40
CA ASN A 131 -26.50 10.01 18.93
C ASN A 131 -25.21 10.11 18.09
N LEU A 132 -25.34 10.57 16.85
CA LEU A 132 -24.27 10.56 15.84
C LEU A 132 -22.96 11.27 16.26
N SER A 133 -23.04 12.37 17.01
CA SER A 133 -21.85 13.12 17.43
C SER A 133 -21.00 12.39 18.48
N GLN A 134 -21.64 11.76 19.46
CA GLN A 134 -20.94 10.95 20.47
C GLN A 134 -20.36 9.68 19.85
N ILE A 135 -21.10 9.08 18.92
CA ILE A 135 -20.70 7.89 18.21
C ILE A 135 -19.48 8.15 17.32
N LEU A 136 -19.41 9.28 16.63
CA LEU A 136 -18.28 9.64 15.77
C LEU A 136 -16.96 9.77 16.53
N ASP A 137 -16.98 10.30 17.76
CA ASP A 137 -15.77 10.39 18.60
C ASP A 137 -15.34 9.02 19.14
N GLU A 138 -16.31 8.15 19.44
CA GLU A 138 -16.04 6.82 19.99
C GLU A 138 -15.64 5.80 18.93
N VAL A 139 -16.06 5.99 17.67
CA VAL A 139 -15.76 5.11 16.52
C VAL A 139 -14.42 5.43 15.89
N LYS A 140 -13.90 6.64 16.08
CA LYS A 140 -12.62 7.07 15.52
C LYS A 140 -11.52 6.07 15.85
N THR A 141 -10.96 5.47 14.80
CA THR A 141 -10.00 4.38 14.93
C THR A 141 -8.69 4.80 14.29
N SER A 142 -7.61 4.58 15.01
CA SER A 142 -6.26 4.71 14.48
C SER A 142 -5.61 3.33 14.43
N VAL A 143 -5.09 2.97 13.28
CA VAL A 143 -4.34 1.73 13.08
C VAL A 143 -2.85 2.04 13.08
N ASN A 144 -2.13 1.42 14.01
CA ASN A 144 -0.68 1.44 14.00
C ASN A 144 -0.19 0.10 13.45
N MET A 145 0.21 0.11 12.18
CA MET A 145 0.76 -1.06 11.51
C MET A 145 2.27 -1.14 11.75
N GLN A 146 2.72 -2.25 12.30
CA GLN A 146 4.15 -2.54 12.42
C GLN A 146 4.63 -3.24 11.14
N THR A 147 5.64 -2.65 10.51
CA THR A 147 6.29 -3.23 9.33
C THR A 147 7.60 -3.90 9.72
N PHE A 148 7.74 -5.17 9.41
CA PHE A 148 8.94 -5.95 9.64
C PHE A 148 9.58 -6.34 8.31
N ARG A 149 10.90 -6.17 8.21
CA ARG A 149 11.67 -6.64 7.06
C ARG A 149 11.98 -8.12 7.22
N ASN A 150 11.66 -8.90 6.21
CA ASN A 150 11.90 -10.34 6.19
C ASN A 150 13.33 -10.61 5.66
N ASP A 151 14.35 -10.28 6.45
CA ASP A 151 15.74 -10.58 6.08
C ASP A 151 16.07 -12.06 6.34
N LYS A 152 16.64 -12.72 5.33
CA LYS A 152 17.04 -14.13 5.40
C LYS A 152 18.27 -14.38 6.29
N SER A 153 18.85 -13.33 6.88
CA SER A 153 20.03 -13.42 7.73
C SER A 153 19.80 -12.64 9.03
N GLN A 154 19.60 -13.39 10.09
CA GLN A 154 19.56 -12.98 11.49
C GLN A 154 18.20 -12.49 12.02
N GLU A 155 17.80 -13.16 13.09
CA GLU A 155 16.78 -12.80 14.05
C GLU A 155 17.22 -11.54 14.81
N GLU A 156 17.01 -10.36 14.24
CA GLU A 156 17.05 -9.11 14.99
C GLU A 156 15.90 -8.23 14.53
N ASP A 157 14.98 -8.02 15.47
CA ASP A 157 13.86 -7.09 15.37
C ASP A 157 14.38 -5.66 15.11
N THR A 158 14.49 -5.29 13.83
CA THR A 158 14.69 -3.89 13.50
C THR A 158 13.32 -3.23 13.42
N GLN A 159 12.87 -2.72 14.54
CA GLN A 159 11.73 -1.82 14.60
C GLN A 159 12.07 -0.57 13.82
N ALA A 160 11.56 -0.45 12.60
CA ALA A 160 11.46 0.84 11.96
C ALA A 160 10.31 1.59 12.63
N GLN A 161 10.60 2.26 13.74
CA GLN A 161 9.69 3.21 14.34
C GLN A 161 9.58 4.41 13.41
N SER A 162 8.53 4.45 12.60
CA SER A 162 8.04 5.72 12.08
C SER A 162 7.24 6.37 13.22
N SER A 163 7.93 7.03 14.13
CA SER A 163 7.30 7.90 15.12
C SER A 163 6.84 9.18 14.42
N ALA A 164 5.66 9.14 13.83
CA ALA A 164 4.89 10.35 13.65
C ALA A 164 4.27 10.70 15.01
N VAL A 165 5.06 11.34 15.86
CA VAL A 165 4.56 11.97 17.07
C VAL A 165 3.71 13.17 16.66
N ALA A 166 2.41 12.96 16.56
CA ALA A 166 1.47 14.07 16.60
C ALA A 166 1.36 14.50 18.08
N THR A 167 2.27 15.36 18.50
CA THR A 167 2.18 16.05 19.78
C THR A 167 1.12 17.16 19.63
N GLY A 168 -0.12 16.80 19.91
CA GLY A 168 -1.19 17.76 20.14
C GLY A 168 -1.36 17.98 21.63
N VAL A 169 -0.53 18.81 22.22
CA VAL A 169 -0.81 19.37 23.54
C VAL A 169 -1.58 20.66 23.33
N GLY A 170 -2.88 20.62 23.60
CA GLY A 170 -3.72 21.79 23.77
C GLY A 170 -4.06 21.93 25.24
N TYR A 171 -3.77 23.09 25.79
CA TYR A 171 -4.28 23.52 27.09
C TYR A 171 -5.78 23.69 27.06
#